data_42bd07d4c51fadd2f8656c1760274d18
#
_entry.id   42bd07d4c51fadd2f8656c1760274d18
#
_cell.length_a   1.000
_cell.length_b   1.000
_cell.length_c   1.000
_cell.angle_alpha   90.00
_cell.angle_beta   90.00
_cell.angle_gamma   90.00
#
_symmetry.space_group_name_H-M   'P 1'
#
loop_
_entity.id
_entity.type
_entity.pdbx_description
1 polymer ?
#
loop_
_entity_poly.entity_id
_entity_poly.type
_entity_poly.pdbx_seq_one_letter_code
_entity_poly.pdbx_strand_id
1 'polypeptide(L)'
;MTLFRFALAFLVLGLVALAAHPDRPSQAGRVTPAAPMLEPRSSHSATLLPNGQVLIAGGMRRNQDFYRSAELYDPVTGKFRTTGAMNIARVGHTAVLLRSGKVLIAGGWIGHGTTNSAELYDPTTGKFTLTAAMTHRRGHASATLLDNGDVLITGGADHDTPGGINSAEIFHAGSQTFEAIGTMHDARIAQTSTLLRDGRVLIAGGRGDSVNASAELYDPKTKRFIPTGSLLTARYKHTAGLLPDGRVLIAGGSDARDWHGQLSSAEIYDPQTGRFTAAASLHDARFKLPEDAAPIRPGELLIAGGSKQVEVYDARSGKFLVASGQISDVWHFMTETPLRDGRVLLAGGYPDDDHATADTWIYQP
;
A
#
# COMPACT_ATOMS: atom_id res chain seq x y z
N MET A 1 72.14 31.16 -31.89
CA MET A 1 72.22 30.61 -30.53
C MET A 1 70.90 30.93 -29.82
N THR A 2 69.99 30.04 -29.87
CA THR A 2 68.64 30.27 -29.34
C THR A 2 68.35 29.13 -28.31
N LEU A 3 68.23 29.49 -27.08
CA LEU A 3 67.94 28.55 -25.92
C LEU A 3 66.45 28.20 -25.90
N PHE A 4 66.15 26.92 -26.04
CA PHE A 4 64.82 26.34 -25.75
C PHE A 4 64.69 26.09 -24.25
N ARG A 5 63.68 26.71 -23.61
CA ARG A 5 63.23 26.37 -22.25
C ARG A 5 62.10 25.38 -22.34
N PHE A 6 62.29 24.17 -21.83
CA PHE A 6 61.21 23.19 -21.56
C PHE A 6 60.54 23.55 -20.25
N ALA A 7 59.23 23.79 -20.29
CA ALA A 7 58.39 23.90 -19.13
C ALA A 7 57.80 22.53 -18.79
N LEU A 8 58.12 21.98 -17.63
CA LEU A 8 57.61 20.73 -17.10
C LEU A 8 56.29 21.02 -16.37
N ALA A 9 55.16 20.60 -16.95
CA ALA A 9 53.84 20.68 -16.27
C ALA A 9 53.67 19.47 -15.35
N PHE A 10 53.62 19.71 -14.06
CA PHE A 10 53.20 18.71 -13.08
C PHE A 10 51.70 18.59 -13.08
N LEU A 11 51.18 17.43 -13.52
CA LEU A 11 49.79 17.05 -13.40
C LEU A 11 49.57 16.50 -11.99
N VAL A 12 48.92 17.29 -11.11
CA VAL A 12 48.49 16.83 -9.79
C VAL A 12 47.17 16.09 -9.97
N LEU A 13 47.18 14.76 -9.96
CA LEU A 13 46.00 13.94 -9.84
C LEU A 13 45.50 14.06 -8.38
N GLY A 14 44.46 14.84 -8.17
CA GLY A 14 43.72 14.85 -6.92
C GLY A 14 42.90 13.58 -6.80
N LEU A 15 43.33 12.63 -5.95
CA LEU A 15 42.48 11.55 -5.49
C LEU A 15 41.38 12.16 -4.59
N VAL A 16 40.17 12.29 -5.12
CA VAL A 16 38.99 12.51 -4.30
C VAL A 16 38.70 11.19 -3.60
N ALA A 17 39.19 11.05 -2.37
CA ALA A 17 38.75 9.97 -1.48
C ALA A 17 37.26 10.18 -1.21
N LEU A 18 36.40 9.34 -1.79
CA LEU A 18 35.04 9.17 -1.33
C LEU A 18 35.13 8.71 0.14
N ALA A 19 34.91 9.63 1.06
CA ALA A 19 34.76 9.30 2.46
C ALA A 19 33.52 8.42 2.57
N ALA A 20 33.73 7.12 2.77
CA ALA A 20 32.69 6.21 3.24
C ALA A 20 32.19 6.78 4.56
N HIS A 21 30.95 7.28 4.58
CA HIS A 21 30.31 7.66 5.83
C HIS A 21 30.24 6.41 6.70
N PRO A 22 30.72 6.46 7.96
CA PRO A 22 30.61 5.32 8.85
C PRO A 22 29.12 4.96 8.97
N ASP A 23 28.82 3.67 8.84
CA ASP A 23 27.50 3.10 9.03
C ASP A 23 26.93 3.57 10.38
N ARG A 24 26.08 4.60 10.35
CA ARG A 24 25.19 4.83 11.48
C ARG A 24 24.26 3.63 11.51
N PRO A 25 24.15 2.92 12.66
CA PRO A 25 23.10 1.91 12.80
C PRO A 25 21.80 2.60 12.46
N SER A 26 21.00 2.00 11.55
CA SER A 26 19.72 2.56 11.15
C SER A 26 18.87 2.68 12.41
N GLN A 27 18.68 3.90 12.88
CA GLN A 27 17.77 4.17 13.98
C GLN A 27 16.37 4.03 13.40
N ALA A 28 15.57 3.13 13.96
CA ALA A 28 14.24 2.79 13.46
C ALA A 28 13.19 3.92 13.59
N GLY A 29 13.61 5.16 13.76
CA GLY A 29 12.74 6.33 13.85
C GLY A 29 11.86 6.35 15.11
N ARG A 30 10.84 7.22 15.10
CA ARG A 30 9.98 7.45 16.26
C ARG A 30 8.52 7.63 15.85
N VAL A 31 7.60 7.06 16.62
CA VAL A 31 6.15 7.27 16.51
C VAL A 31 5.68 8.21 17.62
N THR A 32 4.88 9.20 17.27
CA THR A 32 4.27 10.16 18.20
C THR A 32 2.80 10.35 17.87
N PRO A 33 1.90 10.52 18.87
CA PRO A 33 0.52 10.89 18.63
C PRO A 33 0.42 12.21 17.84
N ALA A 34 -0.62 12.32 17.01
CA ALA A 34 -0.93 13.52 16.23
C ALA A 34 -2.39 13.97 16.49
N ALA A 35 -2.83 15.03 15.82
CA ALA A 35 -4.21 15.48 15.94
C ALA A 35 -5.16 14.42 15.39
N PRO A 36 -6.29 14.11 16.06
CA PRO A 36 -7.22 13.10 15.59
C PRO A 36 -7.95 13.55 14.31
N MET A 37 -8.42 12.57 13.53
CA MET A 37 -9.41 12.79 12.47
C MET A 37 -10.69 13.39 13.05
N LEU A 38 -11.51 13.98 12.19
CA LEU A 38 -12.82 14.51 12.60
C LEU A 38 -13.84 13.41 12.88
N GLU A 39 -13.67 12.26 12.25
CA GLU A 39 -14.52 11.08 12.43
C GLU A 39 -13.67 9.83 12.62
N PRO A 40 -14.03 8.92 13.56
CA PRO A 40 -13.35 7.64 13.73
C PRO A 40 -13.57 6.75 12.51
N ARG A 41 -12.49 6.16 11.96
CA ARG A 41 -12.54 5.38 10.70
C ARG A 41 -11.64 4.15 10.74
N SER A 42 -12.14 3.08 10.14
CA SER A 42 -11.33 1.91 9.77
C SER A 42 -11.65 1.48 8.34
N SER A 43 -10.76 0.72 7.71
CA SER A 43 -10.90 0.29 6.30
C SER A 43 -11.27 1.44 5.35
N HIS A 44 -10.85 2.65 5.68
CA HIS A 44 -10.90 3.83 4.84
C HIS A 44 -9.69 3.86 3.91
N SER A 45 -9.69 4.73 2.93
CA SER A 45 -8.50 5.01 2.13
C SER A 45 -7.80 6.29 2.57
N ALA A 46 -6.47 6.33 2.43
CA ALA A 46 -5.64 7.51 2.64
C ALA A 46 -4.71 7.69 1.44
N THR A 47 -4.78 8.84 0.78
CA THR A 47 -4.05 9.09 -0.46
C THR A 47 -3.33 10.42 -0.41
N LEU A 48 -2.00 10.43 -0.57
CA LEU A 48 -1.21 11.66 -0.68
C LEU A 48 -1.53 12.37 -2.00
N LEU A 49 -2.00 13.61 -1.91
CA LEU A 49 -2.38 14.44 -3.06
C LEU A 49 -1.18 15.24 -3.64
N PRO A 50 -1.28 15.72 -4.89
CA PRO A 50 -0.24 16.54 -5.51
C PRO A 50 0.08 17.85 -4.78
N ASN A 51 -0.84 18.37 -3.96
CA ASN A 51 -0.62 19.55 -3.12
C ASN A 51 0.03 19.26 -1.76
N GLY A 52 0.33 17.98 -1.47
CA GLY A 52 0.94 17.51 -0.23
C GLY A 52 -0.04 17.20 0.90
N GLN A 53 -1.33 17.48 0.74
CA GLN A 53 -2.37 17.05 1.70
C GLN A 53 -2.67 15.56 1.52
N VAL A 54 -3.23 14.91 2.56
CA VAL A 54 -3.69 13.52 2.48
C VAL A 54 -5.21 13.51 2.47
N LEU A 55 -5.79 12.89 1.43
CA LEU A 55 -7.22 12.61 1.36
C LEU A 55 -7.51 11.35 2.18
N ILE A 56 -8.38 11.47 3.17
CA ILE A 56 -8.96 10.36 3.94
C ILE A 56 -10.40 10.21 3.46
N ALA A 57 -10.80 9.04 2.95
CA ALA A 57 -12.13 8.88 2.37
C ALA A 57 -12.83 7.58 2.80
N GLY A 58 -14.11 7.66 3.09
CA GLY A 58 -14.96 6.51 3.45
C GLY A 58 -14.55 5.81 4.73
N GLY A 59 -14.68 4.50 4.72
CA GLY A 59 -14.46 3.67 5.90
C GLY A 59 -15.73 3.45 6.73
N MET A 60 -15.56 2.90 7.92
CA MET A 60 -16.65 2.64 8.87
C MET A 60 -16.27 3.08 10.28
N ARG A 61 -17.28 3.48 11.05
CA ARG A 61 -17.18 3.71 12.49
C ARG A 61 -17.29 2.41 13.27
N ARG A 62 -18.24 1.58 12.88
CA ARG A 62 -18.53 0.22 13.38
C ARG A 62 -19.19 -0.57 12.28
N ASN A 63 -19.43 -1.85 12.51
CA ASN A 63 -20.08 -2.70 11.52
C ASN A 63 -21.40 -2.08 10.98
N GLN A 64 -21.52 -1.97 9.64
CA GLN A 64 -22.63 -1.39 8.88
C GLN A 64 -22.84 0.14 9.02
N ASP A 65 -22.00 0.86 9.74
CA ASP A 65 -22.03 2.34 9.81
C ASP A 65 -20.95 2.89 8.88
N PHE A 66 -21.23 2.93 7.57
CA PHE A 66 -20.27 3.28 6.53
C PHE A 66 -20.34 4.77 6.20
N TYR A 67 -19.18 5.36 5.94
CA TYR A 67 -19.05 6.75 5.61
C TYR A 67 -18.99 7.03 4.12
N ARG A 68 -19.65 8.09 3.71
CA ARG A 68 -19.41 8.79 2.45
C ARG A 68 -18.55 10.04 2.63
N SER A 69 -18.34 10.48 3.88
CA SER A 69 -17.56 11.67 4.20
C SER A 69 -16.09 11.46 3.87
N ALA A 70 -15.40 12.57 3.62
CA ALA A 70 -13.97 12.62 3.43
C ALA A 70 -13.36 13.83 4.15
N GLU A 71 -12.10 13.70 4.50
CA GLU A 71 -11.30 14.69 5.21
C GLU A 71 -9.97 14.91 4.50
N LEU A 72 -9.38 16.06 4.70
CA LEU A 72 -8.03 16.38 4.25
C LEU A 72 -7.15 16.65 5.47
N TYR A 73 -6.07 15.89 5.56
CA TYR A 73 -4.98 16.18 6.50
C TYR A 73 -3.97 17.10 5.85
N ASP A 74 -3.60 18.16 6.55
CA ASP A 74 -2.54 19.07 6.13
C ASP A 74 -1.28 18.82 6.98
N PRO A 75 -0.20 18.27 6.42
CA PRO A 75 1.02 17.93 7.16
C PRO A 75 1.82 19.15 7.63
N VAL A 76 1.54 20.37 7.09
CA VAL A 76 2.18 21.61 7.53
C VAL A 76 1.57 22.10 8.85
N THR A 77 0.24 22.05 8.94
CA THR A 77 -0.49 22.50 10.14
C THR A 77 -0.76 21.36 11.13
N GLY A 78 -0.64 20.10 10.69
CA GLY A 78 -0.99 18.93 11.47
C GLY A 78 -2.50 18.78 11.73
N LYS A 79 -3.36 19.40 10.94
CA LYS A 79 -4.81 19.46 11.18
C LYS A 79 -5.62 18.77 10.09
N PHE A 80 -6.78 18.25 10.49
CA PHE A 80 -7.80 17.75 9.59
C PHE A 80 -8.87 18.79 9.30
N ARG A 81 -9.43 18.74 8.10
CA ARG A 81 -10.61 19.52 7.71
C ARG A 81 -11.50 18.71 6.80
N THR A 82 -12.79 18.99 6.78
CA THR A 82 -13.74 18.36 5.85
C THR A 82 -13.45 18.75 4.41
N THR A 83 -13.81 17.85 3.48
CA THR A 83 -13.87 18.11 2.04
C THR A 83 -15.21 17.62 1.49
N GLY A 84 -15.38 17.55 0.16
CA GLY A 84 -16.58 16.97 -0.44
C GLY A 84 -16.79 15.53 -0.01
N ALA A 85 -18.05 15.07 -0.05
CA ALA A 85 -18.40 13.70 0.26
C ALA A 85 -18.55 12.87 -1.02
N MET A 86 -18.23 11.57 -0.94
CA MET A 86 -18.53 10.59 -2.00
C MET A 86 -20.05 10.51 -2.25
N ASN A 87 -20.43 10.07 -3.42
CA ASN A 87 -21.85 9.81 -3.75
C ASN A 87 -22.37 8.56 -3.01
N ILE A 88 -21.49 7.59 -2.74
CA ILE A 88 -21.83 6.31 -2.13
C ILE A 88 -20.95 6.09 -0.89
N ALA A 89 -21.59 5.77 0.26
CA ALA A 89 -20.87 5.34 1.46
C ALA A 89 -20.22 3.97 1.21
N ARG A 90 -18.94 3.83 1.53
CA ARG A 90 -18.20 2.60 1.23
C ARG A 90 -17.04 2.34 2.20
N VAL A 91 -16.75 1.06 2.38
CA VAL A 91 -15.64 0.54 3.20
C VAL A 91 -14.88 -0.53 2.45
N GLY A 92 -13.57 -0.67 2.64
CA GLY A 92 -12.75 -1.67 1.93
C GLY A 92 -12.77 -1.49 0.41
N HIS A 93 -12.85 -0.24 -0.05
CA HIS A 93 -12.69 0.18 -1.43
C HIS A 93 -11.21 0.38 -1.75
N THR A 94 -10.87 0.41 -3.04
CA THR A 94 -9.53 0.80 -3.49
C THR A 94 -9.48 2.30 -3.76
N ALA A 95 -8.30 2.92 -3.57
CA ALA A 95 -8.06 4.32 -3.90
C ALA A 95 -6.69 4.50 -4.55
N VAL A 96 -6.63 5.12 -5.72
CA VAL A 96 -5.40 5.30 -6.49
C VAL A 96 -5.27 6.74 -6.98
N LEU A 97 -4.14 7.39 -6.69
CA LEU A 97 -3.79 8.68 -7.27
C LEU A 97 -3.43 8.51 -8.74
N LEU A 98 -4.22 9.10 -9.62
CA LEU A 98 -3.98 9.10 -11.06
C LEU A 98 -2.93 10.15 -11.46
N ARG A 99 -2.31 9.98 -12.63
CA ARG A 99 -1.37 10.98 -13.18
C ARG A 99 -2.00 12.36 -13.42
N SER A 100 -3.33 12.43 -13.57
CA SER A 100 -4.07 13.69 -13.65
C SER A 100 -4.14 14.46 -12.33
N GLY A 101 -3.69 13.86 -11.22
CA GLY A 101 -3.82 14.40 -9.86
C GLY A 101 -5.17 14.12 -9.21
N LYS A 102 -6.12 13.51 -9.90
CA LYS A 102 -7.38 13.02 -9.32
C LYS A 102 -7.17 11.69 -8.63
N VAL A 103 -8.05 11.34 -7.67
CA VAL A 103 -8.03 10.05 -7.00
C VAL A 103 -9.20 9.20 -7.48
N LEU A 104 -8.90 8.05 -8.06
CA LEU A 104 -9.90 7.02 -8.36
C LEU A 104 -10.25 6.30 -7.06
N ILE A 105 -11.55 6.17 -6.77
CA ILE A 105 -12.09 5.36 -5.68
C ILE A 105 -13.05 4.35 -6.32
N ALA A 106 -12.80 3.04 -6.12
CA ALA A 106 -13.56 2.00 -6.80
C ALA A 106 -13.95 0.86 -5.86
N GLY A 107 -15.17 0.33 -6.05
CA GLY A 107 -15.69 -0.80 -5.29
C GLY A 107 -15.96 -0.51 -3.83
N GLY A 108 -15.80 -1.52 -3.02
CA GLY A 108 -16.05 -1.53 -1.57
C GLY A 108 -17.40 -2.14 -1.19
N TRP A 109 -17.60 -2.30 0.12
CA TRP A 109 -18.85 -2.71 0.73
C TRP A 109 -19.74 -1.51 0.98
N ILE A 110 -21.08 -1.66 0.76
CA ILE A 110 -22.11 -0.61 0.84
C ILE A 110 -23.32 -1.17 1.60
N GLY A 111 -23.36 -1.24 2.86
CA GLY A 111 -24.53 -1.63 3.65
C GLY A 111 -25.28 -2.95 3.29
N HIS A 112 -25.45 -3.24 2.02
CA HIS A 112 -26.22 -4.40 1.52
C HIS A 112 -25.41 -5.23 0.50
N GLY A 113 -24.11 -5.23 0.57
CA GLY A 113 -23.22 -6.01 -0.29
C GLY A 113 -22.07 -5.19 -0.84
N THR A 114 -21.44 -5.67 -1.91
CA THR A 114 -20.36 -4.99 -2.60
C THR A 114 -20.88 -4.16 -3.78
N THR A 115 -20.10 -3.18 -4.22
CA THR A 115 -20.47 -2.32 -5.36
C THR A 115 -19.44 -2.39 -6.49
N ASN A 116 -19.92 -2.18 -7.72
CA ASN A 116 -19.08 -1.95 -8.88
C ASN A 116 -18.91 -0.47 -9.25
N SER A 117 -19.49 0.44 -8.46
CA SER A 117 -19.39 1.88 -8.72
C SER A 117 -17.99 2.40 -8.47
N ALA A 118 -17.61 3.43 -9.23
CA ALA A 118 -16.38 4.16 -9.04
C ALA A 118 -16.61 5.68 -9.09
N GLU A 119 -15.74 6.42 -8.41
CA GLU A 119 -15.80 7.88 -8.30
C GLU A 119 -14.39 8.46 -8.46
N LEU A 120 -14.32 9.67 -8.98
CA LEU A 120 -13.10 10.47 -9.05
C LEU A 120 -13.20 11.65 -8.08
N TYR A 121 -12.24 11.75 -7.17
CA TYR A 121 -12.05 12.95 -6.37
C TYR A 121 -11.13 13.91 -7.10
N ASP A 122 -11.57 15.16 -7.24
CA ASP A 122 -10.77 16.24 -7.81
C ASP A 122 -10.29 17.18 -6.69
N PRO A 123 -8.97 17.17 -6.37
CA PRO A 123 -8.44 17.98 -5.26
C PRO A 123 -8.50 19.50 -5.51
N THR A 124 -8.70 19.95 -6.76
CA THR A 124 -8.82 21.38 -7.09
C THR A 124 -10.18 21.93 -6.72
N THR A 125 -11.23 21.09 -6.82
CA THR A 125 -12.60 21.47 -6.52
C THR A 125 -13.11 20.91 -5.20
N GLY A 126 -12.42 19.89 -4.65
CA GLY A 126 -12.83 19.15 -3.47
C GLY A 126 -14.07 18.28 -3.71
N LYS A 127 -14.40 17.91 -4.95
CA LYS A 127 -15.64 17.20 -5.29
C LYS A 127 -15.38 15.77 -5.75
N PHE A 128 -16.32 14.89 -5.45
CA PHE A 128 -16.42 13.54 -5.99
C PHE A 128 -17.42 13.50 -7.14
N THR A 129 -17.05 12.82 -8.21
CA THR A 129 -17.90 12.64 -9.39
C THR A 129 -17.92 11.16 -9.78
N LEU A 130 -19.11 10.60 -9.98
CA LEU A 130 -19.25 9.22 -10.48
C LEU A 130 -18.59 9.12 -11.87
N THR A 131 -17.93 8.00 -12.12
CA THR A 131 -17.37 7.62 -13.40
C THR A 131 -18.07 6.35 -13.91
N ALA A 132 -17.61 5.74 -15.00
CA ALA A 132 -18.12 4.45 -15.43
C ALA A 132 -18.02 3.42 -14.28
N ALA A 133 -18.91 2.44 -14.28
CA ALA A 133 -18.87 1.36 -13.31
C ALA A 133 -17.99 0.21 -13.83
N MET A 134 -17.39 -0.54 -12.90
CA MET A 134 -16.76 -1.83 -13.19
C MET A 134 -17.80 -2.84 -13.66
N THR A 135 -17.35 -3.89 -14.34
CA THR A 135 -18.20 -5.02 -14.72
C THR A 135 -18.63 -5.86 -13.51
N HIS A 136 -17.70 -6.03 -12.54
CA HIS A 136 -17.93 -6.83 -11.35
C HIS A 136 -17.93 -5.97 -10.09
N ARG A 137 -18.77 -6.35 -9.13
CA ARG A 137 -18.73 -5.79 -7.77
C ARG A 137 -17.49 -6.30 -7.05
N ARG A 138 -16.82 -5.44 -6.27
CA ARG A 138 -15.57 -5.79 -5.60
C ARG A 138 -15.45 -5.09 -4.25
N GLY A 139 -15.25 -5.85 -3.18
CA GLY A 139 -14.78 -5.35 -1.90
C GLY A 139 -13.41 -5.95 -1.58
N HIS A 140 -12.49 -5.21 -0.97
CA HIS A 140 -11.12 -5.65 -0.69
C HIS A 140 -10.39 -6.20 -1.93
N ALA A 141 -10.62 -5.58 -3.09
CA ALA A 141 -9.81 -5.79 -4.29
C ALA A 141 -8.50 -5.03 -4.16
N SER A 142 -7.47 -5.44 -4.88
CA SER A 142 -6.25 -4.63 -5.02
C SER A 142 -6.27 -3.77 -6.28
N ALA A 143 -5.58 -2.62 -6.24
CA ALA A 143 -5.52 -1.69 -7.36
C ALA A 143 -4.11 -1.13 -7.54
N THR A 144 -3.55 -1.24 -8.75
CA THR A 144 -2.19 -0.84 -9.07
C THR A 144 -2.17 0.15 -10.22
N LEU A 145 -1.54 1.33 -10.02
CA LEU A 145 -1.27 2.28 -11.11
C LEU A 145 -0.17 1.72 -12.01
N LEU A 146 -0.49 1.53 -13.29
CA LEU A 146 0.42 1.03 -14.30
C LEU A 146 1.31 2.14 -14.89
N ASP A 147 2.40 1.74 -15.55
CA ASP A 147 3.33 2.69 -16.19
C ASP A 147 2.69 3.52 -17.31
N ASN A 148 1.61 3.08 -17.94
CA ASN A 148 0.87 3.86 -18.91
C ASN A 148 -0.12 4.86 -18.31
N GLY A 149 -0.31 4.83 -16.98
CA GLY A 149 -1.22 5.69 -16.23
C GLY A 149 -2.64 5.13 -16.05
N ASP A 150 -2.93 3.95 -16.58
CA ASP A 150 -4.16 3.20 -16.31
C ASP A 150 -4.07 2.49 -14.95
N VAL A 151 -5.19 1.99 -14.43
CA VAL A 151 -5.22 1.27 -13.14
C VAL A 151 -5.69 -0.15 -13.35
N LEU A 152 -4.86 -1.11 -12.97
CA LEU A 152 -5.24 -2.52 -12.86
C LEU A 152 -6.00 -2.74 -11.56
N ILE A 153 -7.18 -3.36 -11.62
CA ILE A 153 -7.96 -3.79 -10.45
C ILE A 153 -8.16 -5.30 -10.53
N THR A 154 -7.76 -6.02 -9.47
CA THR A 154 -7.78 -7.49 -9.43
C THR A 154 -8.51 -8.04 -8.23
N GLY A 155 -9.24 -9.13 -8.42
CA GLY A 155 -9.87 -9.89 -7.34
C GLY A 155 -10.92 -9.12 -6.57
N GLY A 156 -11.01 -9.40 -5.29
CA GLY A 156 -11.96 -8.83 -4.34
C GLY A 156 -13.12 -9.77 -4.03
N ALA A 157 -13.91 -9.39 -3.03
CA ALA A 157 -15.15 -10.06 -2.69
C ALA A 157 -16.29 -9.57 -3.58
N ASP A 158 -17.04 -10.49 -4.14
CA ASP A 158 -18.40 -10.24 -4.60
C ASP A 158 -19.38 -10.82 -3.56
N HIS A 159 -20.43 -10.07 -3.21
CA HIS A 159 -21.40 -10.52 -2.21
C HIS A 159 -22.05 -11.86 -2.58
N ASP A 160 -22.24 -12.08 -3.88
CA ASP A 160 -22.93 -13.25 -4.41
C ASP A 160 -21.98 -14.43 -4.69
N THR A 161 -20.67 -14.24 -4.55
CA THR A 161 -19.65 -15.26 -4.84
C THR A 161 -18.82 -15.57 -3.58
N PRO A 162 -19.10 -16.66 -2.87
CA PRO A 162 -18.26 -17.13 -1.78
C PRO A 162 -16.80 -17.32 -2.25
N GLY A 163 -15.82 -16.95 -1.43
CA GLY A 163 -14.40 -17.15 -1.75
C GLY A 163 -13.78 -16.11 -2.70
N GLY A 164 -14.51 -15.03 -3.04
CA GLY A 164 -14.00 -13.96 -3.89
C GLY A 164 -14.03 -14.27 -5.38
N ILE A 165 -13.46 -13.36 -6.17
CA ILE A 165 -13.45 -13.47 -7.64
C ILE A 165 -12.02 -13.46 -8.18
N ASN A 166 -11.82 -14.09 -9.33
CA ASN A 166 -10.55 -14.09 -10.06
C ASN A 166 -10.51 -13.11 -11.23
N SER A 167 -11.59 -12.38 -11.48
CA SER A 167 -11.67 -11.42 -12.58
C SER A 167 -10.81 -10.19 -12.34
N ALA A 168 -10.37 -9.53 -13.40
CA ALA A 168 -9.61 -8.30 -13.38
C ALA A 168 -10.13 -7.30 -14.40
N GLU A 169 -9.93 -6.02 -14.13
CA GLU A 169 -10.36 -4.92 -14.99
C GLU A 169 -9.27 -3.84 -15.04
N ILE A 170 -9.20 -3.14 -16.18
CA ILE A 170 -8.38 -1.94 -16.33
C ILE A 170 -9.29 -0.72 -16.32
N PHE A 171 -9.00 0.23 -15.45
CA PHE A 171 -9.56 1.58 -15.56
C PHE A 171 -8.66 2.41 -16.46
N HIS A 172 -9.19 2.82 -17.60
CA HIS A 172 -8.52 3.73 -18.54
C HIS A 172 -8.67 5.17 -18.07
N ALA A 173 -7.59 5.75 -17.51
CA ALA A 173 -7.63 7.08 -16.91
C ALA A 173 -8.01 8.19 -17.91
N GLY A 174 -7.68 8.04 -19.18
CA GLY A 174 -7.99 9.01 -20.24
C GLY A 174 -9.47 9.07 -20.60
N SER A 175 -10.12 7.93 -20.79
CA SER A 175 -11.56 7.81 -21.14
C SER A 175 -12.46 7.71 -19.91
N GLN A 176 -11.91 7.43 -18.73
CA GLN A 176 -12.64 7.16 -17.49
C GLN A 176 -13.61 5.97 -17.61
N THR A 177 -13.20 4.92 -18.34
CA THR A 177 -13.98 3.70 -18.57
C THR A 177 -13.25 2.48 -18.03
N PHE A 178 -13.99 1.40 -17.75
CA PHE A 178 -13.42 0.11 -17.37
C PHE A 178 -13.44 -0.85 -18.56
N GLU A 179 -12.38 -1.64 -18.68
CA GLU A 179 -12.25 -2.76 -19.61
C GLU A 179 -12.06 -4.04 -18.80
N ALA A 180 -12.96 -5.02 -18.94
CA ALA A 180 -12.73 -6.35 -18.41
C ALA A 180 -11.60 -7.02 -19.19
N ILE A 181 -10.62 -7.55 -18.49
CA ILE A 181 -9.48 -8.27 -19.05
C ILE A 181 -9.54 -9.74 -18.63
N GLY A 182 -8.52 -10.53 -18.93
CA GLY A 182 -8.46 -11.94 -18.52
C GLY A 182 -8.63 -12.15 -17.01
N THR A 183 -8.70 -13.41 -16.60
CA THR A 183 -8.84 -13.82 -15.21
C THR A 183 -7.52 -14.33 -14.64
N MET A 184 -7.30 -14.13 -13.35
CA MET A 184 -6.30 -14.84 -12.57
C MET A 184 -6.64 -16.34 -12.52
N HIS A 185 -5.68 -17.19 -12.22
CA HIS A 185 -5.93 -18.63 -11.99
C HIS A 185 -6.75 -18.82 -10.71
N ASP A 186 -6.40 -18.09 -9.64
CA ASP A 186 -7.05 -18.22 -8.35
C ASP A 186 -7.90 -16.99 -8.04
N ALA A 187 -9.07 -17.23 -7.43
CA ALA A 187 -9.86 -16.16 -6.80
C ALA A 187 -9.10 -15.63 -5.57
N ARG A 188 -9.14 -14.30 -5.35
CA ARG A 188 -8.37 -13.66 -4.29
C ARG A 188 -9.11 -12.48 -3.67
N ILE A 189 -9.13 -12.42 -2.34
CA ILE A 189 -9.56 -11.28 -1.52
C ILE A 189 -8.39 -10.90 -0.61
N ALA A 190 -8.15 -9.61 -0.42
CA ALA A 190 -7.10 -9.11 0.47
C ALA A 190 -5.71 -9.71 0.16
N GLN A 191 -5.42 -9.88 -1.14
CA GLN A 191 -4.11 -10.10 -1.71
C GLN A 191 -3.33 -8.78 -1.76
N THR A 192 -2.06 -8.83 -2.10
CA THR A 192 -1.28 -7.66 -2.48
C THR A 192 -1.02 -7.63 -3.98
N SER A 193 -0.90 -6.43 -4.58
CA SER A 193 -0.48 -6.26 -5.96
C SER A 193 0.58 -5.17 -6.09
N THR A 194 1.79 -5.56 -6.53
CA THR A 194 2.98 -4.71 -6.56
C THR A 194 3.48 -4.53 -7.97
N LEU A 195 3.56 -3.28 -8.46
CA LEU A 195 4.18 -2.95 -9.73
C LEU A 195 5.69 -3.21 -9.67
N LEU A 196 6.18 -4.08 -10.53
CA LEU A 196 7.59 -4.42 -10.66
C LEU A 196 8.31 -3.42 -11.59
N ARG A 197 9.64 -3.37 -11.50
CA ARG A 197 10.47 -2.48 -12.33
C ARG A 197 10.39 -2.75 -13.83
N ASP A 198 10.01 -3.96 -14.24
CA ASP A 198 9.83 -4.34 -15.64
C ASP A 198 8.43 -4.04 -16.19
N GLY A 199 7.56 -3.42 -15.37
CA GLY A 199 6.20 -3.03 -15.69
C GLY A 199 5.15 -4.12 -15.48
N ARG A 200 5.54 -5.35 -15.10
CA ARG A 200 4.59 -6.38 -14.68
C ARG A 200 4.09 -6.11 -13.26
N VAL A 201 2.94 -6.69 -12.90
CA VAL A 201 2.40 -6.59 -11.55
C VAL A 201 2.45 -7.97 -10.89
N LEU A 202 3.08 -8.07 -9.73
CA LEU A 202 3.04 -9.25 -8.89
C LEU A 202 1.76 -9.24 -8.06
N ILE A 203 0.93 -10.27 -8.20
CA ILE A 203 -0.24 -10.50 -7.36
C ILE A 203 0.07 -11.70 -6.47
N ALA A 204 0.06 -11.53 -5.14
CA ALA A 204 0.52 -12.56 -4.22
C ALA A 204 -0.48 -12.83 -3.09
N GLY A 205 -0.64 -14.11 -2.74
CA GLY A 205 -1.48 -14.54 -1.62
C GLY A 205 -2.95 -14.22 -1.82
N GLY A 206 -3.60 -13.81 -0.73
CA GLY A 206 -5.04 -13.57 -0.69
C GLY A 206 -5.84 -14.81 -0.28
N ARG A 207 -7.15 -14.69 -0.23
CA ARG A 207 -8.06 -15.77 0.11
C ARG A 207 -9.08 -15.96 -1.00
N GLY A 208 -9.19 -17.18 -1.49
CA GLY A 208 -10.28 -17.70 -2.30
C GLY A 208 -11.10 -18.67 -1.48
N ASP A 209 -11.33 -19.88 -1.99
CA ASP A 209 -11.91 -21.00 -1.23
C ASP A 209 -11.01 -21.39 -0.05
N SER A 210 -9.73 -21.19 -0.18
CA SER A 210 -8.71 -21.31 0.87
C SER A 210 -7.76 -20.11 0.85
N VAL A 211 -6.90 -20.00 1.87
CA VAL A 211 -5.82 -19.00 1.85
C VAL A 211 -4.75 -19.43 0.87
N ASN A 212 -4.41 -18.55 -0.07
CA ASN A 212 -3.52 -18.85 -1.18
C ASN A 212 -2.04 -18.66 -0.80
N ALA A 213 -1.21 -19.64 -1.18
CA ALA A 213 0.23 -19.47 -1.28
C ALA A 213 0.65 -19.08 -2.70
N SER A 214 -0.22 -19.24 -3.68
CA SER A 214 0.08 -18.96 -5.08
C SER A 214 0.31 -17.47 -5.34
N ALA A 215 1.11 -17.17 -6.36
CA ALA A 215 1.30 -15.84 -6.90
C ALA A 215 1.28 -15.87 -8.43
N GLU A 216 0.91 -14.75 -9.02
CA GLU A 216 0.79 -14.55 -10.45
C GLU A 216 1.38 -13.22 -10.87
N LEU A 217 1.88 -13.16 -12.09
CA LEU A 217 2.35 -11.94 -12.73
C LEU A 217 1.33 -11.50 -13.79
N TYR A 218 0.82 -10.28 -13.66
CA TYR A 218 0.10 -9.65 -14.76
C TYR A 218 1.09 -8.95 -15.69
N ASP A 219 1.03 -9.27 -16.96
CA ASP A 219 1.81 -8.59 -18.01
C ASP A 219 0.90 -7.62 -18.78
N PRO A 220 1.07 -6.29 -18.63
CA PRO A 220 0.23 -5.30 -19.31
C PRO A 220 0.39 -5.27 -20.83
N LYS A 221 1.50 -5.80 -21.38
CA LYS A 221 1.73 -5.86 -22.83
C LYS A 221 0.87 -6.92 -23.50
N THR A 222 0.70 -8.06 -22.82
CA THR A 222 -0.10 -9.20 -23.33
C THR A 222 -1.49 -9.25 -22.71
N LYS A 223 -1.75 -8.48 -21.67
CA LYS A 223 -2.96 -8.49 -20.83
C LYS A 223 -3.26 -9.89 -20.25
N ARG A 224 -2.22 -10.64 -19.90
CA ARG A 224 -2.33 -12.01 -19.37
C ARG A 224 -1.79 -12.12 -17.95
N PHE A 225 -2.39 -13.04 -17.20
CA PHE A 225 -1.90 -13.51 -15.93
C PHE A 225 -1.07 -14.78 -16.14
N ILE A 226 0.10 -14.84 -15.53
CA ILE A 226 1.06 -15.93 -15.68
C ILE A 226 1.45 -16.40 -14.28
N PRO A 227 1.24 -17.67 -13.92
CA PRO A 227 1.70 -18.19 -12.63
C PRO A 227 3.21 -17.97 -12.44
N THR A 228 3.60 -17.66 -11.21
CA THR A 228 5.00 -17.58 -10.79
C THR A 228 5.24 -18.49 -9.59
N GLY A 229 6.39 -18.39 -8.90
CA GLY A 229 6.63 -19.17 -7.69
C GLY A 229 5.58 -18.89 -6.61
N SER A 230 5.44 -19.82 -5.67
CA SER A 230 4.52 -19.70 -4.55
C SER A 230 5.22 -19.17 -3.30
N LEU A 231 4.49 -18.47 -2.46
CA LEU A 231 4.86 -18.13 -1.08
C LEU A 231 5.19 -19.43 -0.30
N LEU A 232 6.11 -19.34 0.62
CA LEU A 232 6.43 -20.46 1.54
C LEU A 232 5.30 -20.67 2.56
N THR A 233 4.57 -19.58 2.89
CA THR A 233 3.44 -19.60 3.81
C THR A 233 2.25 -18.94 3.13
N ALA A 234 1.13 -19.68 3.02
CA ALA A 234 -0.14 -19.12 2.55
C ALA A 234 -0.59 -17.98 3.47
N ARG A 235 -0.97 -16.85 2.88
CA ARG A 235 -1.34 -15.64 3.64
C ARG A 235 -2.29 -14.72 2.92
N TYR A 236 -3.09 -13.97 3.70
CA TYR A 236 -3.94 -12.87 3.24
C TYR A 236 -3.94 -11.74 4.26
N LYS A 237 -4.45 -10.57 3.92
CA LYS A 237 -4.41 -9.37 4.80
C LYS A 237 -2.98 -9.03 5.25
N HIS A 238 -2.01 -9.33 4.43
CA HIS A 238 -0.59 -9.02 4.59
C HIS A 238 -0.24 -7.72 3.88
N THR A 239 0.98 -7.26 4.03
CA THR A 239 1.51 -6.10 3.31
C THR A 239 2.63 -6.50 2.36
N ALA A 240 2.85 -5.71 1.31
CA ALA A 240 3.96 -5.88 0.40
C ALA A 240 4.65 -4.55 0.08
N GLY A 241 5.94 -4.59 -0.29
CA GLY A 241 6.66 -3.39 -0.69
C GLY A 241 7.82 -3.69 -1.62
N LEU A 242 7.95 -2.87 -2.69
CA LEU A 242 9.04 -2.96 -3.65
C LEU A 242 10.35 -2.45 -3.03
N LEU A 243 11.39 -3.26 -3.09
CA LEU A 243 12.74 -2.92 -2.60
C LEU A 243 13.57 -2.23 -3.68
N PRO A 244 14.63 -1.48 -3.31
CA PRO A 244 15.48 -0.78 -4.26
C PRO A 244 16.21 -1.66 -5.27
N ASP A 245 16.38 -2.94 -5.00
CA ASP A 245 16.97 -3.91 -5.91
C ASP A 245 15.96 -4.56 -6.87
N GLY A 246 14.67 -4.20 -6.75
CA GLY A 246 13.57 -4.70 -7.57
C GLY A 246 12.90 -5.95 -7.02
N ARG A 247 13.37 -6.50 -5.90
CA ARG A 247 12.67 -7.57 -5.16
C ARG A 247 11.48 -7.00 -4.41
N VAL A 248 10.57 -7.88 -3.98
CA VAL A 248 9.37 -7.48 -3.21
C VAL A 248 9.39 -8.16 -1.85
N LEU A 249 9.33 -7.36 -0.78
CA LEU A 249 9.06 -7.85 0.57
C LEU A 249 7.57 -8.13 0.71
N ILE A 250 7.24 -9.26 1.33
CA ILE A 250 5.89 -9.63 1.75
C ILE A 250 5.95 -10.00 3.23
N ALA A 251 5.14 -9.35 4.07
CA ALA A 251 5.26 -9.48 5.52
C ALA A 251 3.91 -9.57 6.24
N GLY A 252 3.87 -10.38 7.29
CA GLY A 252 2.69 -10.53 8.13
C GLY A 252 1.52 -11.21 7.43
N GLY A 253 0.31 -10.80 7.77
CA GLY A 253 -0.93 -11.42 7.32
C GLY A 253 -1.41 -12.53 8.24
N SER A 254 -2.36 -13.31 7.75
CA SER A 254 -2.91 -14.45 8.48
C SER A 254 -3.01 -15.69 7.58
N ASP A 255 -2.92 -16.86 8.17
CA ASP A 255 -3.23 -18.13 7.53
C ASP A 255 -4.75 -18.48 7.65
N ALA A 256 -5.14 -19.71 7.34
CA ALA A 256 -6.53 -20.15 7.33
C ALA A 256 -7.24 -20.06 8.70
N ARG A 257 -6.50 -19.87 9.80
CA ARG A 257 -7.03 -19.73 11.16
C ARG A 257 -7.51 -18.31 11.48
N ASP A 258 -7.34 -17.35 10.52
CA ASP A 258 -7.72 -15.93 10.62
C ASP A 258 -7.18 -15.27 11.90
N TRP A 259 -8.01 -14.87 12.85
CA TRP A 259 -7.61 -14.19 14.09
C TRP A 259 -6.57 -14.97 14.92
N HIS A 260 -6.56 -16.29 14.81
CA HIS A 260 -5.61 -17.17 15.50
C HIS A 260 -4.42 -17.57 14.63
N GLY A 261 -4.37 -17.11 13.39
CA GLY A 261 -3.36 -17.44 12.40
C GLY A 261 -2.45 -16.28 12.00
N GLN A 262 -2.33 -15.27 12.84
CA GLN A 262 -1.48 -14.11 12.59
C GLN A 262 -0.02 -14.53 12.40
N LEU A 263 0.64 -13.92 11.41
CA LEU A 263 1.98 -14.27 11.00
C LEU A 263 2.97 -13.16 11.37
N SER A 264 4.11 -13.56 11.93
CA SER A 264 5.30 -12.70 12.02
C SER A 264 6.27 -12.95 10.86
N SER A 265 6.09 -14.04 10.09
CA SER A 265 6.98 -14.38 9.00
C SER A 265 6.91 -13.37 7.86
N ALA A 266 8.07 -13.17 7.20
CA ALA A 266 8.17 -12.41 5.98
C ALA A 266 8.95 -13.21 4.92
N GLU A 267 8.72 -12.85 3.66
CA GLU A 267 9.32 -13.48 2.49
C GLU A 267 9.73 -12.43 1.47
N ILE A 268 10.71 -12.74 0.65
CA ILE A 268 11.15 -11.91 -0.45
C ILE A 268 10.92 -12.65 -1.76
N TYR A 269 10.18 -12.00 -2.66
CA TYR A 269 10.05 -12.42 -4.05
C TYR A 269 11.15 -11.80 -4.90
N ASP A 270 11.81 -12.64 -5.68
CA ASP A 270 12.80 -12.24 -6.68
C ASP A 270 12.20 -12.37 -8.09
N PRO A 271 11.93 -11.25 -8.79
CA PRO A 271 11.33 -11.28 -10.12
C PRO A 271 12.24 -11.84 -11.22
N GLN A 272 13.56 -11.95 -10.98
CA GLN A 272 14.50 -12.54 -11.94
C GLN A 272 14.42 -14.06 -11.93
N THR A 273 14.22 -14.65 -10.75
CA THR A 273 14.13 -16.10 -10.59
C THR A 273 12.69 -16.61 -10.50
N GLY A 274 11.74 -15.71 -10.24
CA GLY A 274 10.34 -16.04 -9.97
C GLY A 274 10.12 -16.79 -8.66
N ARG A 275 11.02 -16.68 -7.68
CA ARG A 275 10.99 -17.46 -6.43
C ARG A 275 10.81 -16.60 -5.20
N PHE A 276 10.16 -17.19 -4.19
CA PHE A 276 10.09 -16.65 -2.84
C PHE A 276 11.14 -17.32 -1.95
N THR A 277 11.74 -16.53 -1.07
CA THR A 277 12.69 -16.97 -0.04
C THR A 277 12.31 -16.37 1.30
N ALA A 278 12.58 -17.09 2.40
CA ALA A 278 12.33 -16.57 3.74
C ALA A 278 13.18 -15.32 4.00
N ALA A 279 12.58 -14.33 4.62
CA ALA A 279 13.23 -13.15 5.18
C ALA A 279 13.27 -13.23 6.72
N ALA A 280 13.88 -12.23 7.38
CA ALA A 280 13.74 -12.07 8.82
C ALA A 280 12.25 -11.92 9.18
N SER A 281 11.87 -12.35 10.38
CA SER A 281 10.50 -12.17 10.88
C SER A 281 10.32 -10.81 11.52
N LEU A 282 9.10 -10.28 11.49
CA LEU A 282 8.61 -9.22 12.36
C LEU A 282 8.77 -9.64 13.84
N HIS A 283 8.88 -8.67 14.73
CA HIS A 283 8.92 -8.94 16.17
C HIS A 283 7.56 -9.41 16.68
N ASP A 284 6.47 -8.79 16.15
CA ASP A 284 5.10 -9.17 16.48
C ASP A 284 4.39 -9.78 15.28
N ALA A 285 3.62 -10.85 15.50
CA ALA A 285 2.69 -11.36 14.51
C ALA A 285 1.57 -10.34 14.29
N ARG A 286 1.23 -10.05 13.03
CA ARG A 286 0.24 -9.02 12.70
C ARG A 286 -0.48 -9.30 11.37
N PHE A 287 -1.72 -8.85 11.26
CA PHE A 287 -2.56 -8.99 10.08
C PHE A 287 -3.54 -7.82 9.93
N LYS A 288 -4.34 -7.82 8.87
CA LYS A 288 -5.21 -6.70 8.50
C LYS A 288 -4.40 -5.42 8.33
N LEU A 289 -3.26 -5.60 7.67
CA LEU A 289 -2.31 -4.55 7.34
C LEU A 289 -2.78 -3.77 6.11
N PRO A 290 -2.28 -2.54 5.88
CA PRO A 290 -2.36 -1.89 4.58
C PRO A 290 -1.78 -2.80 3.48
N GLU A 291 -2.34 -2.72 2.27
CA GLU A 291 -1.86 -3.51 1.14
C GLU A 291 -0.38 -3.23 0.84
N ASP A 292 -0.02 -1.94 0.86
CA ASP A 292 1.34 -1.47 0.60
C ASP A 292 2.05 -1.04 1.88
N ALA A 293 3.23 -1.60 2.13
CA ALA A 293 4.14 -1.11 3.16
C ALA A 293 4.71 0.27 2.75
N ALA A 294 4.71 1.22 3.68
CA ALA A 294 5.06 2.60 3.36
C ALA A 294 6.58 2.78 3.15
N PRO A 295 7.06 3.21 1.97
CA PRO A 295 8.46 3.54 1.77
C PRO A 295 8.81 4.83 2.53
N ILE A 296 9.89 4.79 3.34
CA ILE A 296 10.34 5.93 4.17
C ILE A 296 11.69 6.49 3.72
N ARG A 297 12.65 5.63 3.49
CA ARG A 297 13.98 5.94 2.92
C ARG A 297 14.35 4.89 1.87
N PRO A 298 15.33 5.15 1.00
CA PRO A 298 15.78 4.13 0.06
C PRO A 298 16.16 2.83 0.77
N GLY A 299 15.39 1.77 0.55
CA GLY A 299 15.59 0.45 1.16
C GLY A 299 14.92 0.25 2.52
N GLU A 300 14.16 1.21 3.01
CA GLU A 300 13.41 1.06 4.26
C GLU A 300 11.90 1.11 3.99
N LEU A 301 11.18 0.13 4.54
CA LEU A 301 9.72 0.00 4.48
C LEU A 301 9.15 0.01 5.89
N LEU A 302 8.20 0.92 6.16
CA LEU A 302 7.48 0.96 7.41
C LEU A 302 6.33 -0.05 7.37
N ILE A 303 6.06 -0.69 8.51
CA ILE A 303 4.93 -1.59 8.71
C ILE A 303 4.29 -1.25 10.06
N ALA A 304 3.06 -0.76 10.00
CA ALA A 304 2.25 -0.44 11.17
C ALA A 304 0.90 -1.19 11.13
N GLY A 305 0.19 -1.15 12.24
CA GLY A 305 -1.07 -1.88 12.39
C GLY A 305 -0.90 -3.34 12.82
N GLY A 306 -1.96 -3.91 13.37
CA GLY A 306 -1.97 -5.27 13.91
C GLY A 306 -1.07 -5.49 15.13
N SER A 307 -0.40 -4.46 15.62
CA SER A 307 0.45 -4.43 16.82
C SER A 307 0.53 -2.99 17.34
N LYS A 308 0.88 -2.82 18.63
CA LYS A 308 1.21 -1.49 19.19
C LYS A 308 2.56 -0.96 18.73
N GLN A 309 3.45 -1.84 18.27
CA GLN A 309 4.76 -1.48 17.77
C GLN A 309 4.72 -1.19 16.27
N VAL A 310 5.48 -0.21 15.84
CA VAL A 310 5.75 0.08 14.44
C VAL A 310 7.14 -0.44 14.10
N GLU A 311 7.25 -1.16 13.00
CA GLU A 311 8.50 -1.77 12.59
C GLU A 311 8.96 -1.25 11.22
N VAL A 312 10.25 -1.22 11.02
CA VAL A 312 10.90 -0.83 9.76
C VAL A 312 11.71 -2.00 9.25
N TYR A 313 11.42 -2.46 8.06
CA TYR A 313 12.31 -3.37 7.34
C TYR A 313 13.45 -2.58 6.70
N ASP A 314 14.69 -2.90 7.05
CA ASP A 314 15.90 -2.35 6.43
C ASP A 314 16.46 -3.39 5.44
N ALA A 315 16.33 -3.13 4.15
CA ALA A 315 16.78 -4.02 3.09
C ALA A 315 18.31 -4.22 3.06
N ARG A 316 19.08 -3.29 3.63
CA ARG A 316 20.54 -3.40 3.71
C ARG A 316 20.98 -4.49 4.69
N SER A 317 20.39 -4.46 5.89
CA SER A 317 20.66 -5.47 6.91
C SER A 317 19.80 -6.72 6.77
N GLY A 318 18.69 -6.65 6.03
CA GLY A 318 17.69 -7.70 5.91
C GLY A 318 16.90 -7.93 7.21
N LYS A 319 16.80 -6.94 8.10
CA LYS A 319 16.21 -7.06 9.43
C LYS A 319 15.02 -6.13 9.61
N PHE A 320 14.12 -6.49 10.53
CA PHE A 320 13.13 -5.60 11.09
C PHE A 320 13.67 -4.89 12.32
N LEU A 321 13.40 -3.60 12.43
CA LEU A 321 13.82 -2.74 13.53
C LEU A 321 12.57 -2.11 14.14
N VAL A 322 12.46 -2.11 15.46
CA VAL A 322 11.34 -1.50 16.17
C VAL A 322 11.56 0.00 16.32
N ALA A 323 10.59 0.81 15.88
CA ALA A 323 10.60 2.25 16.10
C ALA A 323 10.40 2.59 17.59
N SER A 324 10.95 3.70 18.04
CA SER A 324 10.68 4.20 19.39
C SER A 324 9.27 4.79 19.49
N GLY A 325 8.65 4.73 20.66
CA GLY A 325 7.25 5.09 20.87
C GLY A 325 6.32 3.95 20.48
N GLN A 326 5.03 4.15 20.67
CA GLN A 326 3.99 3.15 20.38
C GLN A 326 2.72 3.83 19.91
N ILE A 327 1.91 3.12 19.15
CA ILE A 327 0.51 3.47 18.91
C ILE A 327 -0.33 3.02 20.11
N SER A 328 -1.47 3.65 20.36
CA SER A 328 -2.23 3.50 21.61
C SER A 328 -2.78 2.08 21.83
N ASP A 329 -3.12 1.37 20.76
CA ASP A 329 -3.66 0.02 20.81
C ASP A 329 -3.27 -0.80 19.57
N VAL A 330 -3.76 -2.06 19.50
CA VAL A 330 -3.66 -2.91 18.31
C VAL A 330 -4.74 -2.47 17.31
N TRP A 331 -4.38 -1.67 16.30
CA TRP A 331 -5.32 -1.18 15.32
C TRP A 331 -5.24 -1.99 14.02
N HIS A 332 -6.38 -2.55 13.61
CA HIS A 332 -6.56 -3.29 12.38
C HIS A 332 -7.12 -2.40 11.27
N PHE A 333 -6.70 -2.59 10.02
CA PHE A 333 -7.15 -1.80 8.87
C PHE A 333 -6.97 -0.29 9.06
N MET A 334 -5.87 0.11 9.70
CA MET A 334 -5.37 1.47 9.68
C MET A 334 -4.72 1.79 8.33
N THR A 335 -4.41 3.03 8.08
CA THR A 335 -3.68 3.46 6.88
C THR A 335 -2.29 3.97 7.21
N GLU A 336 -1.35 3.76 6.29
CA GLU A 336 0.02 4.27 6.29
C GLU A 336 0.21 5.15 5.05
N THR A 337 0.47 6.44 5.24
CA THR A 337 0.62 7.36 4.11
C THR A 337 1.95 8.11 4.20
N PRO A 338 2.92 7.79 3.32
CA PRO A 338 4.16 8.56 3.21
C PRO A 338 3.89 10.01 2.86
N LEU A 339 4.50 10.94 3.61
CA LEU A 339 4.42 12.37 3.38
C LEU A 339 5.64 12.86 2.59
N ARG A 340 5.54 14.03 1.97
CA ARG A 340 6.63 14.58 1.14
C ARG A 340 7.91 14.90 1.91
N ASP A 341 7.81 15.12 3.21
CA ASP A 341 8.93 15.43 4.10
C ASP A 341 9.60 14.19 4.71
N GLY A 342 9.20 12.99 4.25
CA GLY A 342 9.73 11.71 4.69
C GLY A 342 9.06 11.14 5.95
N ARG A 343 8.14 11.90 6.59
CA ARG A 343 7.29 11.37 7.66
C ARG A 343 6.23 10.43 7.09
N VAL A 344 5.58 9.63 7.95
CA VAL A 344 4.41 8.82 7.58
C VAL A 344 3.26 9.15 8.53
N LEU A 345 2.09 9.44 7.94
CA LEU A 345 0.83 9.53 8.68
C LEU A 345 0.27 8.12 8.87
N LEU A 346 0.02 7.75 10.12
CA LEU A 346 -0.70 6.55 10.51
C LEU A 346 -2.09 6.98 11.00
N ALA A 347 -3.16 6.38 10.49
CA ALA A 347 -4.50 6.89 10.80
C ALA A 347 -5.54 5.79 10.96
N GLY A 348 -6.37 5.94 12.00
CA GLY A 348 -7.56 5.13 12.24
C GLY A 348 -7.29 3.67 12.53
N GLY A 349 -8.23 2.83 12.13
CA GLY A 349 -8.25 1.41 12.45
C GLY A 349 -9.29 1.07 13.50
N TYR A 350 -9.46 -0.22 13.80
CA TYR A 350 -10.32 -0.69 14.91
C TYR A 350 -9.58 -1.77 15.72
N PRO A 351 -9.81 -1.84 17.03
CA PRO A 351 -9.34 -2.94 17.87
C PRO A 351 -10.30 -4.15 17.78
N ASP A 352 -10.17 -5.09 18.68
CA ASP A 352 -10.99 -6.32 18.68
C ASP A 352 -12.49 -6.08 18.97
N ASP A 353 -12.89 -4.88 19.43
CA ASP A 353 -14.26 -4.52 19.79
C ASP A 353 -15.10 -3.90 18.65
N ASP A 354 -14.57 -3.88 17.42
CA ASP A 354 -15.19 -3.36 16.19
C ASP A 354 -15.50 -1.84 16.19
N HIS A 355 -14.97 -1.05 17.14
CA HIS A 355 -15.13 0.39 17.16
C HIS A 355 -13.90 1.08 16.57
N ALA A 356 -14.09 1.80 15.46
CA ALA A 356 -13.00 2.53 14.86
C ALA A 356 -12.53 3.70 15.74
N THR A 357 -11.24 4.05 15.61
CA THR A 357 -10.66 5.23 16.25
C THR A 357 -10.53 6.40 15.27
N ALA A 358 -10.54 7.63 15.83
CA ALA A 358 -10.11 8.85 15.15
C ALA A 358 -8.62 9.13 15.36
N ASP A 359 -7.92 8.36 16.19
CA ASP A 359 -6.53 8.59 16.53
C ASP A 359 -5.63 8.51 15.30
N THR A 360 -4.59 9.31 15.33
CA THR A 360 -3.54 9.34 14.32
C THR A 360 -2.18 9.46 14.98
N TRP A 361 -1.16 9.03 14.25
CA TRP A 361 0.22 9.14 14.69
C TRP A 361 1.08 9.59 13.52
N ILE A 362 2.20 10.21 13.86
CA ILE A 362 3.26 10.52 12.91
C ILE A 362 4.46 9.65 13.23
N TYR A 363 4.87 8.86 12.24
CA TYR A 363 6.19 8.24 12.24
C TYR A 363 7.21 9.23 11.65
N GLN A 364 8.34 9.37 12.34
CA GLN A 364 9.50 10.21 11.97
C GLN A 364 10.71 9.29 11.81
N PRO A 365 11.29 9.15 10.59
CA PRO A 365 12.46 8.32 10.33
C PRO A 365 13.72 8.77 11.06
#